data_9284a1e3e172c62d78524320340a50fc
#
_entry.id   9284a1e3e172c62d78524320340a50fc
#
_cell.length_a   1.000
_cell.length_b   1.000
_cell.length_c   1.000
_cell.angle_alpha   90.00
_cell.angle_beta   90.00
_cell.angle_gamma   90.00
#
_symmetry.space_group_name_H-M   'P 1'
#
loop_
_entity.id
_entity.type
_entity.pdbx_description
1 polymer ?
#
loop_
_entity_poly.entity_id
_entity_poly.type
_entity_poly.pdbx_seq_one_letter_code
_entity_poly.pdbx_strand_id
1 'polypeptide(L)'
;MTTIKNKACDWLQFCGLPDYRIMGSSMIYLSPGVRRTVTDQWLLAAGQSTYVMLERNGHDYDQELTWVEEKQSYGHFDAYVDWIMVDDKDIKLYRLNVSGLMATLQRILGMPGSTQPKEIHEHLLWELGDTRIEGKMCHVYFVCYLFGQANQRALRDAMRLATTKHPIVVLHPGNEAIEGDLELPLGTVMVPVNRIFDDSAELALDSLALAAMIRVGTPVTSQDEHGDLRFSTDYRLVHWQGEQYRLTKKQAAVFEALDREGGRGHKSLLEAAANTNSDVRQIMRVRKNDKSLPHPLWNTLLYHDSQGFYYFVP
;
A
#
# COMPACT_ATOMS: atom_id res chain seq x y z
N MET A 1 -12.32 -7.90 14.19
CA MET A 1 -12.45 -6.43 14.15
C MET A 1 -11.18 -5.88 13.52
N THR A 2 -11.21 -5.66 12.22
CA THR A 2 -10.06 -5.06 11.51
C THR A 2 -9.97 -3.61 11.95
N THR A 3 -8.90 -3.25 12.61
CA THR A 3 -8.66 -1.89 13.09
C THR A 3 -8.57 -0.99 11.85
N ILE A 4 -9.53 -0.08 11.70
CA ILE A 4 -9.55 0.93 10.63
C ILE A 4 -8.48 1.98 11.00
N LYS A 5 -7.22 1.62 10.81
CA LYS A 5 -6.10 2.54 10.89
C LYS A 5 -5.76 3.01 9.47
N ASN A 6 -5.53 4.30 9.30
CA ASN A 6 -4.97 4.95 8.12
C ASN A 6 -5.90 5.15 6.90
N LYS A 7 -7.16 5.52 7.10
CA LYS A 7 -8.07 5.76 5.97
C LYS A 7 -7.71 6.96 5.08
N ALA A 8 -7.09 7.99 5.63
CA ALA A 8 -6.61 9.11 4.80
C ALA A 8 -5.46 8.66 3.89
N CYS A 9 -4.56 7.79 4.39
CA CYS A 9 -3.47 7.25 3.59
C CYS A 9 -3.96 6.33 2.47
N ASP A 10 -5.10 5.64 2.65
CA ASP A 10 -5.69 4.80 1.59
C ASP A 10 -6.08 5.62 0.35
N TRP A 11 -6.41 6.91 0.52
CA TRP A 11 -6.74 7.78 -0.62
C TRP A 11 -5.54 8.17 -1.46
N LEU A 12 -4.33 8.06 -0.89
CA LEU A 12 -3.09 8.38 -1.61
C LEU A 12 -2.89 7.48 -2.83
N GLN A 13 -3.40 6.25 -2.81
CA GLN A 13 -3.37 5.34 -3.96
C GLN A 13 -4.11 5.87 -5.19
N PHE A 14 -5.02 6.83 -4.99
CA PHE A 14 -5.81 7.42 -6.07
C PHE A 14 -5.22 8.73 -6.59
N CYS A 15 -4.09 9.21 -6.05
CA CYS A 15 -3.46 10.48 -6.45
C CYS A 15 -3.09 10.52 -7.95
N GLY A 16 -2.73 9.38 -8.53
CA GLY A 16 -2.40 9.25 -9.94
C GLY A 16 -3.60 9.13 -10.88
N LEU A 17 -4.82 9.14 -10.35
CA LEU A 17 -6.06 8.95 -11.10
C LEU A 17 -6.86 10.27 -11.14
N PRO A 18 -6.69 11.11 -12.18
CA PRO A 18 -7.28 12.45 -12.23
C PRO A 18 -8.81 12.45 -12.21
N ASP A 19 -9.43 11.36 -12.68
CA ASP A 19 -10.89 11.20 -12.72
C ASP A 19 -11.48 10.56 -11.47
N TYR A 20 -10.65 10.13 -10.52
CA TYR A 20 -11.14 9.55 -9.28
C TYR A 20 -11.87 10.60 -8.43
N ARG A 21 -13.04 10.22 -7.90
CA ARG A 21 -13.88 11.08 -7.06
C ARG A 21 -14.10 10.42 -5.71
N ILE A 22 -13.99 11.23 -4.67
CA ILE A 22 -14.23 10.84 -3.27
C ILE A 22 -15.57 11.42 -2.86
N MET A 23 -16.47 10.61 -2.34
CA MET A 23 -17.73 11.06 -1.80
C MET A 23 -17.57 11.68 -0.41
N GLY A 24 -18.37 12.69 -0.11
CA GLY A 24 -18.40 13.34 1.20
C GLY A 24 -18.74 12.38 2.34
N SER A 25 -19.60 11.39 2.10
CA SER A 25 -19.91 10.32 3.04
C SER A 25 -18.67 9.54 3.51
N SER A 26 -17.65 9.41 2.67
CA SER A 26 -16.39 8.74 3.06
C SER A 26 -15.62 9.48 4.17
N MET A 27 -15.93 10.78 4.38
CA MET A 27 -15.27 11.59 5.41
C MET A 27 -15.64 11.21 6.84
N ILE A 28 -16.77 10.52 7.04
CA ILE A 28 -17.23 10.11 8.38
C ILE A 28 -16.24 9.19 9.09
N TYR A 29 -15.43 8.48 8.32
CA TYR A 29 -14.46 7.53 8.83
C TYR A 29 -13.13 8.16 9.26
N LEU A 30 -12.93 9.45 9.01
CA LEU A 30 -11.73 10.17 9.42
C LEU A 30 -11.91 10.78 10.82
N SER A 31 -10.82 10.81 11.60
CA SER A 31 -10.80 11.58 12.84
C SER A 31 -11.01 13.08 12.57
N PRO A 32 -11.53 13.88 13.51
CA PRO A 32 -11.80 15.29 13.28
C PRO A 32 -10.58 16.11 12.84
N GLY A 33 -9.40 15.82 13.38
CA GLY A 33 -8.14 16.50 13.04
C GLY A 33 -7.70 16.16 11.62
N VAL A 34 -7.68 14.87 11.27
CA VAL A 34 -7.35 14.40 9.92
C VAL A 34 -8.38 14.92 8.91
N ARG A 35 -9.68 14.87 9.23
CA ARG A 35 -10.75 15.38 8.36
C ARG A 35 -10.51 16.82 7.98
N ARG A 36 -10.18 17.69 8.94
CA ARG A 36 -9.90 19.12 8.67
C ARG A 36 -8.74 19.27 7.69
N THR A 37 -7.60 18.63 7.97
CA THR A 37 -6.42 18.67 7.11
C THR A 37 -6.72 18.19 5.69
N VAL A 38 -7.43 17.06 5.57
CA VAL A 38 -7.79 16.48 4.29
C VAL A 38 -8.75 17.39 3.53
N THR A 39 -9.82 17.88 4.18
CA THR A 39 -10.80 18.74 3.53
C THR A 39 -10.19 20.05 3.05
N ASP A 40 -9.35 20.67 3.86
CA ASP A 40 -8.82 22.01 3.58
C ASP A 40 -7.64 21.99 2.59
N GLN A 41 -6.88 20.91 2.55
CA GLN A 41 -5.61 20.86 1.80
C GLN A 41 -5.58 19.83 0.68
N TRP A 42 -6.22 18.66 0.86
CA TRP A 42 -6.13 17.55 -0.08
C TRP A 42 -7.27 17.45 -1.06
N LEU A 43 -8.36 18.18 -0.84
CA LEU A 43 -9.57 18.03 -1.62
C LEU A 43 -9.98 19.33 -2.32
N LEU A 44 -10.48 19.17 -3.54
CA LEU A 44 -11.13 20.20 -4.32
C LEU A 44 -12.56 19.75 -4.62
N ALA A 45 -13.52 20.64 -4.48
CA ALA A 45 -14.89 20.35 -4.85
C ALA A 45 -14.98 19.94 -6.33
N ALA A 46 -15.73 18.89 -6.60
CA ALA A 46 -15.85 18.29 -7.94
C ALA A 46 -17.32 18.07 -8.36
N GLY A 47 -18.28 18.66 -7.65
CA GLY A 47 -19.71 18.56 -7.93
C GLY A 47 -20.46 17.77 -6.87
N GLN A 48 -21.58 17.19 -7.29
CA GLN A 48 -22.46 16.33 -6.48
C GLN A 48 -22.69 15.00 -7.18
N SER A 49 -22.85 13.94 -6.40
CA SER A 49 -23.24 12.63 -6.90
C SER A 49 -24.75 12.56 -7.10
N THR A 50 -25.16 11.85 -8.12
CA THR A 50 -26.56 11.44 -8.31
C THR A 50 -26.86 10.07 -7.67
N TYR A 51 -25.90 9.53 -6.94
CA TYR A 51 -26.01 8.26 -6.24
C TYR A 51 -25.49 8.40 -4.82
N VAL A 52 -26.02 7.61 -3.89
CA VAL A 52 -25.48 7.40 -2.55
C VAL A 52 -25.23 5.92 -2.33
N MET A 53 -24.12 5.61 -1.67
CA MET A 53 -23.83 4.22 -1.27
C MET A 53 -24.59 3.91 0.01
N LEU A 54 -25.44 2.89 -0.03
CA LEU A 54 -26.17 2.39 1.12
C LEU A 54 -25.73 0.96 1.43
N GLU A 55 -25.70 0.62 2.71
CA GLU A 55 -25.46 -0.76 3.17
C GLU A 55 -26.80 -1.46 3.44
N ARG A 56 -26.99 -2.64 2.85
CA ARG A 56 -28.12 -3.51 3.15
C ARG A 56 -27.66 -4.95 3.29
N ASN A 57 -27.94 -5.54 4.45
CA ASN A 57 -27.53 -6.93 4.78
C ASN A 57 -26.03 -7.19 4.64
N GLY A 58 -25.17 -6.21 4.98
CA GLY A 58 -23.72 -6.33 4.88
C GLY A 58 -23.16 -6.18 3.46
N HIS A 59 -23.98 -5.73 2.50
CA HIS A 59 -23.57 -5.44 1.13
C HIS A 59 -23.83 -3.99 0.80
N ASP A 60 -22.82 -3.34 0.22
CA ASP A 60 -22.93 -1.99 -0.30
C ASP A 60 -23.62 -2.01 -1.67
N TYR A 61 -24.50 -1.07 -1.93
CA TYR A 61 -25.15 -0.87 -3.21
C TYR A 61 -25.36 0.62 -3.49
N ASP A 62 -25.29 1.00 -4.77
CA ASP A 62 -25.54 2.36 -5.21
C ASP A 62 -27.05 2.60 -5.36
N GLN A 63 -27.53 3.60 -4.65
CA GLN A 63 -28.91 4.06 -4.72
C GLN A 63 -28.97 5.38 -5.47
N GLU A 64 -29.72 5.42 -6.57
CA GLU A 64 -29.97 6.63 -7.34
C GLU A 64 -30.77 7.65 -6.52
N LEU A 65 -30.37 8.91 -6.62
CA LEU A 65 -31.01 10.04 -5.93
C LEU A 65 -31.87 10.85 -6.90
N THR A 66 -32.99 11.28 -6.39
CA THR A 66 -33.90 12.19 -7.10
C THR A 66 -33.98 13.52 -6.33
N TRP A 67 -34.01 14.63 -7.05
CA TRP A 67 -34.30 15.93 -6.45
C TRP A 67 -35.77 15.98 -6.04
N VAL A 68 -36.02 16.21 -4.75
CA VAL A 68 -37.38 16.32 -4.18
C VAL A 68 -37.69 17.80 -3.99
N GLU A 69 -38.49 18.35 -4.92
CA GLU A 69 -38.77 19.80 -5.00
C GLU A 69 -39.38 20.34 -3.71
N GLU A 70 -40.32 19.60 -3.11
CA GLU A 70 -41.03 19.98 -1.87
C GLU A 70 -40.09 20.08 -0.66
N LYS A 71 -38.98 19.35 -0.68
CA LYS A 71 -37.96 19.31 0.38
C LYS A 71 -36.72 20.12 0.04
N GLN A 72 -36.61 20.59 -1.20
CA GLN A 72 -35.43 21.32 -1.71
C GLN A 72 -34.13 20.56 -1.41
N SER A 73 -34.14 19.23 -1.59
CA SER A 73 -33.03 18.33 -1.27
C SER A 73 -33.06 17.07 -2.10
N TYR A 74 -31.92 16.39 -2.21
CA TYR A 74 -31.85 15.07 -2.80
C TYR A 74 -32.35 14.02 -1.83
N GLY A 75 -33.00 12.98 -2.37
CA GLY A 75 -33.47 11.84 -1.60
C GLY A 75 -33.67 10.62 -2.46
N HIS A 76 -33.89 9.50 -1.82
CA HIS A 76 -34.33 8.26 -2.48
C HIS A 76 -35.64 7.77 -1.85
N PHE A 77 -36.44 7.10 -2.67
CA PHE A 77 -37.70 6.53 -2.20
C PHE A 77 -37.48 5.15 -1.59
N ASP A 78 -37.99 4.97 -0.38
CA ASP A 78 -38.08 3.65 0.28
C ASP A 78 -39.53 3.28 0.47
N ALA A 79 -39.94 2.06 0.06
CA ALA A 79 -41.33 1.63 0.07
C ALA A 79 -41.97 1.54 1.48
N TYR A 80 -41.15 1.55 2.54
CA TYR A 80 -41.63 1.43 3.93
C TYR A 80 -41.62 2.76 4.69
N VAL A 81 -40.74 3.67 4.29
CA VAL A 81 -40.46 4.92 5.05
C VAL A 81 -40.81 6.16 4.24
N ASP A 82 -41.10 6.04 2.92
CA ASP A 82 -41.31 7.12 1.98
C ASP A 82 -39.95 7.79 1.57
N TRP A 83 -39.92 9.09 1.33
CA TRP A 83 -38.70 9.79 0.92
C TRP A 83 -37.69 9.91 2.06
N ILE A 84 -36.53 9.29 1.87
CA ILE A 84 -35.37 9.44 2.75
C ILE A 84 -34.46 10.53 2.15
N MET A 85 -34.38 11.66 2.84
CA MET A 85 -33.56 12.78 2.40
C MET A 85 -32.07 12.54 2.73
N VAL A 86 -31.20 12.92 1.80
CA VAL A 86 -29.74 12.76 1.95
C VAL A 86 -29.13 14.15 2.19
N ASP A 87 -28.23 14.23 3.14
CA ASP A 87 -27.52 15.48 3.46
C ASP A 87 -26.58 15.86 2.29
N ASP A 88 -26.63 17.10 1.86
CA ASP A 88 -25.80 17.62 0.77
C ASP A 88 -24.30 17.33 0.96
N LYS A 89 -23.85 17.34 2.20
CA LYS A 89 -22.44 17.02 2.52
C LYS A 89 -22.05 15.59 2.15
N ASP A 90 -23.01 14.63 2.20
CA ASP A 90 -22.74 13.21 1.97
C ASP A 90 -22.67 12.87 0.47
N ILE A 91 -23.38 13.63 -0.36
CA ILE A 91 -23.37 13.49 -1.82
C ILE A 91 -22.33 14.38 -2.53
N LYS A 92 -21.71 15.28 -1.79
CA LYS A 92 -20.65 16.14 -2.34
C LYS A 92 -19.49 15.32 -2.85
N LEU A 93 -19.07 15.60 -4.08
CA LEU A 93 -17.92 14.95 -4.69
C LEU A 93 -16.69 15.84 -4.55
N TYR A 94 -15.57 15.18 -4.32
CA TYR A 94 -14.26 15.80 -4.25
C TYR A 94 -13.28 15.07 -5.17
N ARG A 95 -12.32 15.82 -5.69
CA ARG A 95 -11.11 15.27 -6.33
C ARG A 95 -9.89 15.58 -5.49
N LEU A 96 -8.86 14.76 -5.60
CA LEU A 96 -7.60 15.01 -4.90
C LEU A 96 -6.89 16.25 -5.46
N ASN A 97 -6.50 17.12 -4.56
CA ASN A 97 -5.59 18.23 -4.81
C ASN A 97 -4.15 17.75 -4.61
N VAL A 98 -3.57 17.18 -5.65
CA VAL A 98 -2.22 16.57 -5.55
C VAL A 98 -1.18 17.58 -5.09
N SER A 99 -1.25 18.84 -5.59
CA SER A 99 -0.32 19.90 -5.14
C SER A 99 -0.47 20.22 -3.65
N GLY A 100 -1.70 20.31 -3.14
CA GLY A 100 -1.96 20.51 -1.72
C GLY A 100 -1.50 19.33 -0.85
N LEU A 101 -1.67 18.11 -1.36
CA LEU A 101 -1.15 16.90 -0.74
C LEU A 101 0.38 16.95 -0.66
N MET A 102 1.07 17.23 -1.78
CA MET A 102 2.54 17.32 -1.81
C MET A 102 3.07 18.39 -0.84
N ALA A 103 2.41 19.56 -0.78
CA ALA A 103 2.76 20.60 0.18
C ALA A 103 2.55 20.14 1.64
N THR A 104 1.50 19.36 1.91
CA THR A 104 1.28 18.75 3.22
C THR A 104 2.38 17.78 3.59
N LEU A 105 2.76 16.89 2.66
CA LEU A 105 3.85 15.93 2.88
C LEU A 105 5.17 16.66 3.16
N GLN A 106 5.50 17.70 2.40
CA GLN A 106 6.70 18.52 2.67
C GLN A 106 6.69 19.11 4.09
N ARG A 107 5.56 19.69 4.50
CA ARG A 107 5.41 20.27 5.84
C ARG A 107 5.60 19.24 6.94
N ILE A 108 4.98 18.06 6.79
CA ILE A 108 5.09 16.94 7.77
C ILE A 108 6.52 16.39 7.83
N LEU A 109 7.22 16.35 6.70
CA LEU A 109 8.64 15.96 6.62
C LEU A 109 9.61 17.05 7.11
N GLY A 110 9.10 18.19 7.58
CA GLY A 110 9.92 19.28 8.08
C GLY A 110 10.75 20.01 7.02
N MET A 111 10.30 19.95 5.75
CA MET A 111 10.99 20.65 4.67
C MET A 111 10.78 22.16 4.73
N PRO A 112 11.76 22.98 4.27
CA PRO A 112 11.60 24.43 4.21
C PRO A 112 10.43 24.83 3.33
N GLY A 113 9.59 25.78 3.79
CA GLY A 113 8.42 26.26 3.04
C GLY A 113 8.78 27.00 1.74
N SER A 114 10.05 27.28 1.49
CA SER A 114 10.55 27.85 0.23
C SER A 114 10.69 26.82 -0.89
N THR A 115 10.70 25.53 -0.56
CA THR A 115 10.77 24.45 -1.55
C THR A 115 9.37 24.22 -2.09
N GLN A 116 9.18 24.32 -3.40
CA GLN A 116 7.91 23.97 -4.05
C GLN A 116 8.01 22.53 -4.57
N PRO A 117 6.98 21.68 -4.36
CA PRO A 117 6.92 20.36 -4.99
C PRO A 117 6.96 20.50 -6.50
N LYS A 118 7.75 19.67 -7.17
CA LYS A 118 7.88 19.69 -8.62
C LYS A 118 7.39 18.39 -9.22
N GLU A 119 6.45 18.47 -10.13
CA GLU A 119 6.03 17.32 -10.91
C GLU A 119 7.11 16.96 -11.95
N ILE A 120 7.67 15.76 -11.80
CA ILE A 120 8.73 15.24 -12.69
C ILE A 120 8.13 14.42 -13.84
N HIS A 121 7.07 13.68 -13.53
CA HIS A 121 6.32 12.91 -14.50
C HIS A 121 4.82 13.09 -14.22
N GLU A 122 4.07 13.45 -15.25
CA GLU A 122 2.67 13.81 -15.14
C GLU A 122 1.85 12.75 -14.41
N HIS A 123 1.15 13.16 -13.35
CA HIS A 123 0.30 12.34 -12.49
C HIS A 123 0.98 11.13 -11.83
N LEU A 124 2.30 10.99 -11.95
CA LEU A 124 3.02 9.84 -11.44
C LEU A 124 4.04 10.19 -10.37
N LEU A 125 4.96 11.12 -10.66
CA LEU A 125 6.16 11.32 -9.84
C LEU A 125 6.37 12.79 -9.51
N TRP A 126 6.53 13.06 -8.21
CA TRP A 126 6.79 14.38 -7.64
C TRP A 126 8.13 14.40 -6.90
N GLU A 127 8.93 15.40 -7.14
CA GLU A 127 10.09 15.76 -6.34
C GLU A 127 9.63 16.66 -5.19
N LEU A 128 9.83 16.22 -3.95
CA LEU A 128 9.49 17.00 -2.76
C LEU A 128 10.67 17.87 -2.29
N GLY A 129 11.89 17.45 -2.56
CA GLY A 129 13.11 18.16 -2.21
C GLY A 129 13.91 17.49 -1.09
N ASP A 130 14.80 18.26 -0.47
CA ASP A 130 15.71 17.75 0.56
C ASP A 130 15.13 17.93 1.96
N THR A 131 15.31 16.90 2.79
CA THR A 131 15.00 16.94 4.22
C THR A 131 16.04 16.20 5.03
N ARG A 132 16.08 16.48 6.33
CA ARG A 132 17.01 15.83 7.26
C ARG A 132 16.29 14.74 8.05
N ILE A 133 16.70 13.49 7.84
CA ILE A 133 16.16 12.33 8.53
C ILE A 133 17.29 11.72 9.36
N GLU A 134 17.14 11.68 10.69
CA GLU A 134 18.18 11.26 11.65
C GLU A 134 19.54 11.95 11.43
N GLY A 135 19.52 13.24 11.14
CA GLY A 135 20.72 14.01 10.91
C GLY A 135 21.37 13.87 9.54
N LYS A 136 20.90 12.94 8.70
CA LYS A 136 21.37 12.76 7.32
C LYS A 136 20.46 13.50 6.35
N MET A 137 21.05 14.19 5.39
CA MET A 137 20.30 14.78 4.28
C MET A 137 19.83 13.68 3.36
N CYS A 138 18.54 13.69 3.03
CA CYS A 138 17.90 12.78 2.08
C CYS A 138 17.15 13.60 1.05
N HIS A 139 17.16 13.15 -0.20
CA HIS A 139 16.34 13.72 -1.27
C HIS A 139 15.06 12.90 -1.44
N VAL A 140 13.90 13.54 -1.36
CA VAL A 140 12.60 12.84 -1.25
C VAL A 140 11.77 13.04 -2.50
N TYR A 141 11.25 11.94 -3.01
CA TYR A 141 10.24 11.88 -4.05
C TYR A 141 8.95 11.29 -3.50
N PHE A 142 7.84 11.58 -4.16
CA PHE A 142 6.57 10.88 -3.97
C PHE A 142 6.10 10.32 -5.30
N VAL A 143 5.80 9.03 -5.34
CA VAL A 143 5.19 8.38 -6.49
C VAL A 143 3.72 8.12 -6.20
N CYS A 144 2.83 8.65 -7.08
CA CYS A 144 1.39 8.56 -6.86
C CYS A 144 0.82 7.18 -7.12
N TYR A 145 1.40 6.43 -8.08
CA TYR A 145 0.82 5.19 -8.55
C TYR A 145 1.88 4.31 -9.23
N LEU A 146 2.13 3.13 -8.67
CA LEU A 146 3.18 2.21 -9.15
C LEU A 146 2.62 0.98 -9.88
N PHE A 147 1.31 0.88 -10.04
CA PHE A 147 0.71 -0.24 -10.72
C PHE A 147 1.08 -0.25 -12.22
N GLY A 148 1.52 -1.42 -12.69
CA GLY A 148 1.87 -1.65 -14.08
C GLY A 148 3.33 -1.32 -14.44
N GLN A 149 3.90 -2.12 -15.35
CA GLN A 149 5.31 -2.02 -15.76
C GLN A 149 5.69 -0.66 -16.37
N ALA A 150 4.76 0.05 -16.99
CA ALA A 150 5.05 1.35 -17.59
C ALA A 150 5.40 2.40 -16.51
N ASN A 151 4.63 2.46 -15.43
CA ASN A 151 4.87 3.38 -14.32
C ASN A 151 6.15 3.03 -13.55
N GLN A 152 6.41 1.75 -13.36
CA GLN A 152 7.65 1.28 -12.73
C GLN A 152 8.89 1.63 -13.58
N ARG A 153 8.80 1.50 -14.90
CA ARG A 153 9.87 1.95 -15.81
C ARG A 153 10.07 3.46 -15.75
N ALA A 154 8.98 4.24 -15.76
CA ALA A 154 9.06 5.69 -15.65
C ALA A 154 9.72 6.13 -14.36
N LEU A 155 9.36 5.52 -13.21
CA LEU A 155 10.04 5.77 -11.93
C LEU A 155 11.53 5.43 -12.00
N ARG A 156 11.88 4.23 -12.48
CA ARG A 156 13.27 3.79 -12.61
C ARG A 156 14.11 4.75 -13.44
N ASP A 157 13.58 5.15 -14.59
CA ASP A 157 14.28 6.03 -15.53
C ASP A 157 14.44 7.44 -14.92
N ALA A 158 13.43 7.96 -14.23
CA ALA A 158 13.53 9.21 -13.49
C ALA A 158 14.59 9.15 -12.36
N MET A 159 14.62 8.06 -11.60
CA MET A 159 15.61 7.87 -10.53
C MET A 159 17.03 7.74 -11.06
N ARG A 160 17.24 7.14 -12.24
CA ARG A 160 18.55 7.09 -12.91
C ARG A 160 19.03 8.46 -13.37
N LEU A 161 18.12 9.37 -13.69
CA LEU A 161 18.43 10.74 -14.10
C LEU A 161 18.58 11.71 -12.91
N ALA A 162 18.21 11.28 -11.70
CA ALA A 162 18.32 12.10 -10.50
C ALA A 162 19.80 12.41 -10.19
N THR A 163 20.13 13.71 -10.15
CA THR A 163 21.51 14.18 -9.95
C THR A 163 21.82 14.55 -8.50
N THR A 164 21.15 13.92 -7.55
CA THR A 164 21.37 14.21 -6.12
C THR A 164 22.60 13.51 -5.57
N LYS A 165 23.28 14.17 -4.61
CA LYS A 165 24.38 13.57 -3.82
C LYS A 165 23.89 12.88 -2.56
N HIS A 166 22.61 13.03 -2.25
CA HIS A 166 21.98 12.50 -1.05
C HIS A 166 21.30 11.15 -1.33
N PRO A 167 21.17 10.28 -0.33
CA PRO A 167 20.32 9.11 -0.44
C PRO A 167 18.90 9.51 -0.90
N ILE A 168 18.32 8.72 -1.79
CA ILE A 168 16.99 8.98 -2.33
C ILE A 168 15.96 8.21 -1.51
N VAL A 169 14.93 8.89 -1.08
CA VAL A 169 13.75 8.30 -0.43
C VAL A 169 12.55 8.48 -1.35
N VAL A 170 11.94 7.38 -1.78
CA VAL A 170 10.73 7.40 -2.60
C VAL A 170 9.55 6.98 -1.73
N LEU A 171 8.70 7.93 -1.42
CA LEU A 171 7.43 7.68 -0.73
C LEU A 171 6.40 7.15 -1.72
N HIS A 172 5.60 6.16 -1.30
CA HIS A 172 4.51 5.62 -2.11
C HIS A 172 3.29 5.27 -1.23
N PRO A 173 2.08 5.15 -1.79
CA PRO A 173 0.86 4.90 -1.02
C PRO A 173 0.86 3.66 -0.13
N GLY A 174 1.55 2.59 -0.53
CA GLY A 174 1.77 1.41 0.31
C GLY A 174 0.87 0.21 0.00
N ASN A 175 -0.17 0.39 -0.82
CA ASN A 175 -1.14 -0.68 -1.12
C ASN A 175 -0.87 -1.35 -2.48
N GLU A 176 0.27 -1.10 -3.08
CA GLU A 176 0.59 -1.56 -4.42
C GLU A 176 1.54 -2.75 -4.37
N ALA A 177 1.16 -3.82 -5.04
CA ALA A 177 2.10 -4.86 -5.41
C ALA A 177 3.09 -4.27 -6.43
N ILE A 178 4.34 -4.14 -6.04
CA ILE A 178 5.42 -3.79 -6.97
C ILE A 178 5.73 -5.08 -7.74
N GLU A 179 5.27 -5.16 -8.99
CA GLU A 179 5.51 -6.32 -9.85
C GLU A 179 6.99 -6.37 -10.26
N GLY A 180 7.68 -7.40 -9.78
CA GLY A 180 9.07 -7.69 -10.15
C GLY A 180 10.13 -6.86 -9.41
N ASP A 181 11.39 -7.10 -9.73
CA ASP A 181 12.53 -6.36 -9.19
C ASP A 181 12.57 -4.95 -9.81
N LEU A 182 12.11 -3.96 -9.06
CA LEU A 182 12.28 -2.56 -9.43
C LEU A 182 13.75 -2.17 -9.21
N GLU A 183 14.58 -2.33 -10.25
CA GLU A 183 16.00 -1.96 -10.23
C GLU A 183 16.18 -0.44 -10.05
N LEU A 184 16.17 0.02 -8.81
CA LEU A 184 16.46 1.41 -8.46
C LEU A 184 17.97 1.64 -8.24
N PRO A 185 18.47 2.86 -8.44
CA PRO A 185 19.85 3.20 -8.15
C PRO A 185 20.23 2.88 -6.70
N LEU A 186 21.50 2.50 -6.47
CA LEU A 186 22.03 2.26 -5.13
C LEU A 186 21.79 3.47 -4.22
N GLY A 187 21.32 3.22 -3.00
CA GLY A 187 20.99 4.26 -2.04
C GLY A 187 19.57 4.83 -2.18
N THR A 188 18.75 4.26 -3.05
CA THR A 188 17.31 4.56 -3.11
C THR A 188 16.54 3.64 -2.17
N VAL A 189 15.67 4.21 -1.35
CA VAL A 189 14.81 3.51 -0.40
C VAL A 189 13.37 3.80 -0.72
N MET A 190 12.56 2.75 -0.92
CA MET A 190 11.10 2.84 -1.05
C MET A 190 10.45 2.82 0.33
N VAL A 191 9.55 3.77 0.59
CA VAL A 191 8.90 3.91 1.89
C VAL A 191 7.39 4.04 1.71
N PRO A 192 6.60 3.06 2.17
CA PRO A 192 5.14 3.13 2.14
C PRO A 192 4.64 4.12 3.18
N VAL A 193 3.87 5.13 2.72
CA VAL A 193 3.40 6.22 3.60
C VAL A 193 2.43 5.74 4.69
N ASN A 194 1.67 4.68 4.44
CA ASN A 194 0.76 4.09 5.42
C ASN A 194 1.47 3.51 6.66
N ARG A 195 2.81 3.35 6.60
CA ARG A 195 3.62 2.84 7.71
C ARG A 195 4.33 3.91 8.50
N ILE A 196 4.47 5.09 7.91
CA ILE A 196 5.18 6.21 8.51
C ILE A 196 4.24 7.34 8.92
N PHE A 197 2.96 7.27 8.54
CA PHE A 197 1.97 8.25 8.97
C PHE A 197 0.97 7.64 9.97
N ASP A 198 0.75 8.37 11.05
CA ASP A 198 -0.35 8.13 11.98
C ASP A 198 -1.47 9.14 11.67
N ASP A 199 -2.65 8.64 11.33
CA ASP A 199 -3.86 9.44 11.09
C ASP A 199 -4.98 9.14 12.11
N SER A 200 -4.63 8.57 13.25
CA SER A 200 -5.59 8.21 14.31
C SER A 200 -6.25 9.43 14.95
N ALA A 201 -5.51 10.51 15.13
CA ALA A 201 -6.01 11.77 15.71
C ALA A 201 -5.75 12.95 14.78
N GLU A 202 -4.50 13.14 14.41
CA GLU A 202 -4.01 14.13 13.44
C GLU A 202 -3.02 13.45 12.53
N LEU A 203 -2.86 13.98 11.31
CA LEU A 203 -1.87 13.44 10.38
C LEU A 203 -0.46 13.80 10.87
N ALA A 204 0.22 12.83 11.43
CA ALA A 204 1.54 12.96 12.02
C ALA A 204 2.53 11.97 11.39
N LEU A 205 3.82 12.35 11.36
CA LEU A 205 4.89 11.49 10.90
C LEU A 205 5.45 10.68 12.07
N ASP A 206 5.46 9.35 11.91
CA ASP A 206 6.30 8.48 12.74
C ASP A 206 7.75 8.55 12.24
N SER A 207 8.51 9.50 12.78
CA SER A 207 9.90 9.72 12.41
C SER A 207 10.81 8.53 12.75
N LEU A 208 10.46 7.74 13.77
CA LEU A 208 11.22 6.54 14.16
C LEU A 208 11.00 5.42 13.14
N ALA A 209 9.75 5.22 12.69
CA ALA A 209 9.45 4.24 11.65
C ALA A 209 10.13 4.61 10.33
N LEU A 210 10.05 5.89 9.90
CA LEU A 210 10.75 6.38 8.71
C LEU A 210 12.26 6.16 8.80
N ALA A 211 12.85 6.51 9.92
CA ALA A 211 14.28 6.33 10.14
C ALA A 211 14.70 4.87 10.13
N ALA A 212 13.92 3.99 10.74
CA ALA A 212 14.18 2.55 10.73
C ALA A 212 14.15 1.99 9.30
N MET A 213 13.18 2.39 8.46
CA MET A 213 13.10 1.97 7.06
C MET A 213 14.32 2.43 6.25
N ILE A 214 14.76 3.66 6.45
CA ILE A 214 15.95 4.19 5.74
C ILE A 214 17.22 3.49 6.18
N ARG A 215 17.38 3.14 7.46
CA ARG A 215 18.56 2.41 7.95
C ARG A 215 18.66 1.00 7.39
N VAL A 216 17.54 0.31 7.28
CA VAL A 216 17.51 -1.08 6.80
C VAL A 216 17.76 -1.14 5.30
N GLY A 217 17.58 0.00 4.57
CA GLY A 217 17.64 0.03 3.12
C GLY A 217 16.67 -1.00 2.59
N THR A 218 15.39 -0.71 2.62
CA THR A 218 14.38 -1.71 2.28
C THR A 218 14.73 -2.29 0.90
N PRO A 219 15.13 -3.55 0.77
CA PRO A 219 15.06 -4.20 -0.52
C PRO A 219 13.61 -4.03 -0.97
N VAL A 220 13.39 -3.65 -2.22
CA VAL A 220 12.06 -3.62 -2.82
C VAL A 220 11.60 -5.06 -2.94
N THR A 221 11.05 -5.58 -1.88
CA THR A 221 10.38 -6.86 -1.86
C THR A 221 9.08 -6.66 -1.10
N SER A 222 8.00 -7.09 -1.71
CA SER A 222 6.62 -7.18 -1.21
C SER A 222 6.54 -7.93 0.14
N GLN A 223 7.04 -7.33 1.25
CA GLN A 223 7.44 -8.14 2.41
C GLN A 223 6.73 -7.86 3.70
N ASP A 224 5.69 -7.05 3.72
CA ASP A 224 5.18 -6.64 5.02
C ASP A 224 3.73 -7.01 5.35
N GLU A 225 3.11 -7.89 4.57
CA GLU A 225 1.83 -8.49 4.99
C GLU A 225 1.99 -9.66 5.99
N HIS A 226 3.22 -10.15 6.22
CA HIS A 226 3.48 -11.37 7.01
C HIS A 226 4.37 -11.16 8.26
N GLY A 227 4.35 -10.00 8.91
CA GLY A 227 5.09 -9.78 10.17
C GLY A 227 6.61 -9.85 10.01
N ASP A 228 7.32 -10.59 10.91
CA ASP A 228 8.79 -10.71 10.89
C ASP A 228 9.36 -11.61 9.77
N LEU A 229 8.58 -11.94 8.75
CA LEU A 229 9.01 -12.79 7.65
C LEU A 229 9.82 -12.00 6.62
N ARG A 230 11.08 -12.43 6.35
CA ARG A 230 11.97 -11.82 5.36
C ARG A 230 12.66 -12.89 4.55
N PHE A 231 12.83 -12.65 3.24
CA PHE A 231 13.55 -13.51 2.33
C PHE A 231 14.83 -12.85 1.82
N SER A 232 15.88 -13.65 1.56
CA SER A 232 16.99 -13.19 0.72
C SER A 232 16.53 -13.03 -0.74
N THR A 233 17.24 -12.23 -1.54
CA THR A 233 16.92 -11.99 -2.95
C THR A 233 16.75 -13.27 -3.79
N ASP A 234 17.45 -14.33 -3.40
CA ASP A 234 17.39 -15.65 -4.05
C ASP A 234 16.51 -16.68 -3.31
N TYR A 235 15.76 -16.21 -2.31
CA TYR A 235 14.92 -17.03 -1.42
C TYR A 235 15.65 -18.19 -0.73
N ARG A 236 16.99 -18.21 -0.72
CA ARG A 236 17.78 -19.27 -0.08
C ARG A 236 17.89 -19.11 1.43
N LEU A 237 17.56 -17.95 1.94
CA LEU A 237 17.51 -17.63 3.37
C LEU A 237 16.15 -17.02 3.71
N VAL A 238 15.55 -17.55 4.78
CA VAL A 238 14.31 -17.04 5.36
C VAL A 238 14.61 -16.60 6.78
N HIS A 239 14.30 -15.34 7.08
CA HIS A 239 14.28 -14.83 8.46
C HIS A 239 12.83 -14.81 8.92
N TRP A 240 12.55 -15.45 10.02
CA TRP A 240 11.21 -15.52 10.60
C TRP A 240 11.29 -15.71 12.11
N GLN A 241 10.54 -14.90 12.86
CA GLN A 241 10.53 -14.89 14.33
C GLN A 241 11.94 -14.82 14.96
N GLY A 242 12.84 -14.01 14.36
CA GLY A 242 14.21 -13.84 14.85
C GLY A 242 15.19 -14.96 14.48
N GLU A 243 14.71 -16.04 13.88
CA GLU A 243 15.52 -17.17 13.45
C GLU A 243 15.83 -17.12 11.94
N GLN A 244 16.94 -17.74 11.54
CA GLN A 244 17.36 -17.82 10.13
C GLN A 244 17.33 -19.26 9.63
N TYR A 245 16.61 -19.47 8.54
CA TYR A 245 16.44 -20.80 7.92
C TYR A 245 17.05 -20.83 6.53
N ARG A 246 17.84 -21.89 6.24
CA ARG A 246 18.37 -22.15 4.90
C ARG A 246 17.46 -23.05 4.10
N LEU A 247 17.17 -22.64 2.85
CA LEU A 247 16.38 -23.38 1.89
C LEU A 247 17.24 -24.00 0.80
N THR A 248 16.88 -25.20 0.35
CA THR A 248 17.40 -25.77 -0.89
C THR A 248 16.84 -25.01 -2.09
N LYS A 249 17.42 -25.19 -3.29
CA LYS A 249 16.94 -24.50 -4.50
C LYS A 249 15.45 -24.78 -4.78
N LYS A 250 14.97 -26.00 -4.58
CA LYS A 250 13.56 -26.36 -4.79
C LYS A 250 12.64 -25.76 -3.73
N GLN A 251 13.07 -25.72 -2.48
CA GLN A 251 12.33 -25.06 -1.39
C GLN A 251 12.25 -23.56 -1.63
N ALA A 252 13.35 -22.93 -2.02
CA ALA A 252 13.39 -21.51 -2.36
C ALA A 252 12.39 -21.17 -3.47
N ALA A 253 12.32 -21.98 -4.53
CA ALA A 253 11.37 -21.76 -5.61
C ALA A 253 9.89 -21.90 -5.17
N VAL A 254 9.59 -22.76 -4.19
CA VAL A 254 8.24 -22.84 -3.59
C VAL A 254 7.92 -21.56 -2.83
N PHE A 255 8.85 -21.06 -2.02
CA PHE A 255 8.65 -19.83 -1.25
C PHE A 255 8.55 -18.59 -2.15
N GLU A 256 9.39 -18.50 -3.19
CA GLU A 256 9.34 -17.45 -4.20
C GLU A 256 7.97 -17.44 -4.92
N ALA A 257 7.46 -18.60 -5.31
CA ALA A 257 6.17 -18.71 -5.96
C ALA A 257 5.02 -18.29 -5.04
N LEU A 258 5.06 -18.69 -3.77
CA LEU A 258 4.07 -18.29 -2.77
C LEU A 258 4.10 -16.78 -2.51
N ASP A 259 5.28 -16.20 -2.41
CA ASP A 259 5.44 -14.75 -2.19
C ASP A 259 4.89 -13.94 -3.38
N ARG A 260 5.19 -14.36 -4.60
CA ARG A 260 4.63 -13.76 -5.82
C ARG A 260 3.10 -13.82 -5.91
N GLU A 261 2.50 -14.84 -5.34
CA GLU A 261 1.04 -15.04 -5.28
C GLU A 261 0.40 -14.43 -4.02
N GLY A 262 1.10 -13.52 -3.33
CA GLY A 262 0.58 -12.87 -2.14
C GLY A 262 0.44 -13.79 -0.93
N GLY A 263 1.32 -14.77 -0.81
CA GLY A 263 1.39 -15.69 0.34
C GLY A 263 0.44 -16.88 0.27
N ARG A 264 -0.32 -17.07 -0.82
CA ARG A 264 -1.21 -18.22 -1.03
C ARG A 264 -1.11 -18.77 -2.45
N GLY A 265 -0.80 -20.06 -2.61
CA GLY A 265 -0.67 -20.70 -3.92
C GLY A 265 -1.21 -22.11 -3.94
N HIS A 266 -1.73 -22.54 -5.10
CA HIS A 266 -2.18 -23.91 -5.27
C HIS A 266 -0.99 -24.84 -5.52
N LYS A 267 -1.10 -26.08 -5.05
CA LYS A 267 -0.10 -27.15 -5.16
C LYS A 267 0.54 -27.24 -6.55
N SER A 268 -0.27 -27.25 -7.61
CA SER A 268 0.22 -27.41 -8.98
C SER A 268 1.16 -26.28 -9.43
N LEU A 269 0.90 -25.05 -9.00
CA LEU A 269 1.75 -23.89 -9.27
C LEU A 269 3.09 -24.02 -8.55
N LEU A 270 3.08 -24.44 -7.28
CA LEU A 270 4.29 -24.58 -6.46
C LEU A 270 5.19 -25.73 -6.94
N GLU A 271 4.61 -26.84 -7.36
CA GLU A 271 5.32 -27.97 -7.95
C GLU A 271 5.95 -27.60 -9.30
N ALA A 272 5.20 -26.84 -10.12
CA ALA A 272 5.72 -26.31 -11.39
C ALA A 272 6.89 -25.35 -11.16
N ALA A 273 6.79 -24.42 -10.20
CA ALA A 273 7.85 -23.49 -9.85
C ALA A 273 9.13 -24.21 -9.36
N ALA A 274 8.97 -25.27 -8.57
CA ALA A 274 10.09 -26.10 -8.13
C ALA A 274 10.67 -27.00 -9.24
N ASN A 275 10.09 -26.96 -10.43
CA ASN A 275 10.45 -27.79 -11.58
C ASN A 275 10.62 -29.29 -11.20
N THR A 276 9.58 -29.86 -10.59
CA THR A 276 9.61 -31.22 -10.08
C THR A 276 8.21 -31.85 -10.04
N ASN A 277 8.14 -33.16 -10.19
CA ASN A 277 6.92 -33.94 -9.97
C ASN A 277 6.75 -34.37 -8.49
N SER A 278 7.61 -33.88 -7.61
CA SER A 278 7.53 -34.22 -6.18
C SER A 278 6.50 -33.30 -5.50
N ASP A 279 5.67 -33.91 -4.65
CA ASP A 279 4.74 -33.18 -3.78
C ASP A 279 5.47 -32.12 -2.93
N VAL A 280 4.85 -30.96 -2.73
CA VAL A 280 5.38 -29.87 -1.90
C VAL A 280 5.80 -30.38 -0.50
N ARG A 281 5.07 -31.34 0.09
CA ARG A 281 5.45 -31.99 1.36
C ARG A 281 6.78 -32.71 1.28
N GLN A 282 7.10 -33.31 0.14
CA GLN A 282 8.39 -33.99 -0.07
C GLN A 282 9.51 -32.97 -0.31
N ILE A 283 9.22 -31.89 -1.02
CA ILE A 283 10.15 -30.79 -1.23
C ILE A 283 10.53 -30.15 0.11
N MET A 284 9.54 -29.98 1.00
CA MET A 284 9.72 -29.38 2.34
C MET A 284 10.23 -30.39 3.38
N ARG A 285 11.19 -31.24 2.99
CA ARG A 285 11.90 -32.15 3.90
C ARG A 285 13.40 -31.87 3.93
N VAL A 286 14.01 -32.09 5.07
CA VAL A 286 15.46 -31.99 5.29
C VAL A 286 16.02 -33.34 5.74
N ARG A 287 17.23 -33.60 5.33
CA ARG A 287 17.97 -34.82 5.78
C ARG A 287 18.81 -34.44 6.99
N LYS A 288 18.59 -35.11 8.13
CA LYS A 288 19.39 -34.97 9.34
C LYS A 288 19.61 -36.31 9.96
N ASN A 289 20.89 -36.71 10.17
CA ASN A 289 21.28 -38.03 10.74
C ASN A 289 20.59 -39.20 10.03
N ASP A 290 20.68 -39.24 8.69
CA ASP A 290 20.08 -40.26 7.80
C ASP A 290 18.57 -40.41 7.86
N LYS A 291 17.88 -39.52 8.60
CA LYS A 291 16.42 -39.44 8.66
C LYS A 291 15.91 -38.27 7.83
N SER A 292 14.82 -38.51 7.10
CA SER A 292 14.10 -37.47 6.39
C SER A 292 13.05 -36.88 7.32
N LEU A 293 13.26 -35.61 7.73
CA LEU A 293 12.39 -34.88 8.65
C LEU A 293 11.70 -33.70 7.91
N PRO A 294 10.54 -33.24 8.36
CA PRO A 294 9.97 -31.99 7.86
C PRO A 294 10.94 -30.82 8.08
N HIS A 295 10.94 -29.86 7.14
CA HIS A 295 11.66 -28.59 7.34
C HIS A 295 11.09 -27.85 8.54
N PRO A 296 11.88 -27.14 9.36
CA PRO A 296 11.36 -26.39 10.52
C PRO A 296 10.23 -25.40 10.19
N LEU A 297 10.24 -24.82 8.98
CA LEU A 297 9.17 -23.92 8.51
C LEU A 297 7.86 -24.65 8.11
N TRP A 298 7.85 -25.97 8.08
CA TRP A 298 6.66 -26.76 7.77
C TRP A 298 5.73 -26.83 8.97
N ASN A 299 4.45 -26.45 8.81
CA ASN A 299 3.43 -26.30 9.84
C ASN A 299 3.78 -25.28 10.95
N THR A 300 4.71 -24.36 10.67
CA THR A 300 5.04 -23.23 11.53
C THR A 300 4.86 -21.90 10.79
N LEU A 301 5.41 -21.82 9.58
CA LEU A 301 5.19 -20.69 8.65
C LEU A 301 4.38 -21.13 7.44
N LEU A 302 4.70 -22.30 6.86
CA LEU A 302 4.03 -22.85 5.69
C LEU A 302 2.96 -23.85 6.09
N TYR A 303 1.71 -23.54 5.84
CA TYR A 303 0.54 -24.38 6.08
C TYR A 303 -0.10 -24.81 4.76
N HIS A 304 -1.00 -25.78 4.83
CA HIS A 304 -1.79 -26.24 3.69
C HIS A 304 -3.19 -26.65 4.13
N ASP A 305 -4.16 -26.49 3.24
CA ASP A 305 -5.53 -26.93 3.43
C ASP A 305 -5.84 -28.27 2.74
N SER A 306 -7.04 -28.78 2.94
CA SER A 306 -7.52 -30.01 2.30
C SER A 306 -7.82 -29.85 0.81
N GLN A 307 -7.86 -28.62 0.29
CA GLN A 307 -8.13 -28.31 -1.12
C GLN A 307 -6.84 -28.19 -1.95
N GLY A 308 -5.67 -28.34 -1.31
CA GLY A 308 -4.38 -28.28 -1.96
C GLY A 308 -3.79 -26.89 -2.10
N PHE A 309 -4.30 -25.90 -1.35
CA PHE A 309 -3.67 -24.61 -1.22
C PHE A 309 -2.65 -24.60 -0.08
N TYR A 310 -1.55 -23.94 -0.33
CA TYR A 310 -0.48 -23.64 0.62
C TYR A 310 -0.49 -22.14 0.90
N TYR A 311 -0.18 -21.75 2.13
CA TYR A 311 -0.18 -20.35 2.53
C TYR A 311 0.77 -20.10 3.69
N PHE A 312 1.28 -18.87 3.75
CA PHE A 312 2.00 -18.38 4.92
C PHE A 312 1.01 -18.01 6.03
N VAL A 313 1.33 -18.42 7.25
CA VAL A 313 0.63 -17.94 8.45
C VAL A 313 1.62 -17.06 9.20
N PRO A 314 1.32 -15.75 9.31
CA PRO A 314 2.17 -14.78 10.00
C PRO A 314 2.24 -15.03 11.50
#